data_a9b696c423ac8c122ccf021f2b718191
#
_entry.id   a9b696c423ac8c122ccf021f2b718191
#
_cell.length_a   1.000
_cell.length_b   1.000
_cell.length_c   1.000
_cell.angle_alpha   90.00
_cell.angle_beta   90.00
_cell.angle_gamma   90.00
#
_symmetry.space_group_name_H-M   'P 1'
#
loop_
_entity.id
_entity.type
_entity.pdbx_description
1 polymer ?
#
loop_
_entity_poly.entity_id
_entity_poly.type
_entity_poly.pdbx_seq_one_letter_code
_entity_poly.pdbx_strand_id
1 'polypeptide(L)'
;MTIVGIKTIGFVEQNEVNDQWVVQQEQQEQQAERSVIEPVYINGIRRFSSFDQGNASLSEKSTINESGKAYDLDLAFVVRKTKDITLGKKYLNRPLVLHVWTVDGKHYKIGTKSYPAYLESDNRYENVNNRELAMTVKYQSRTSILT
;
A
#
# COMPACT_ATOMS: atom_id res chain seq x y z
N MET A 1 7.18 14.63 2.38
CA MET A 1 7.44 13.82 3.60
C MET A 1 7.94 12.45 3.18
N THR A 2 8.99 11.99 3.77
CA THR A 2 9.56 10.66 3.49
C THR A 2 9.60 9.85 4.77
N ILE A 3 9.13 8.60 4.67
CA ILE A 3 9.16 7.66 5.79
C ILE A 3 10.18 6.59 5.49
N VAL A 4 11.10 6.39 6.41
CA VAL A 4 12.04 5.27 6.47
C VAL A 4 11.63 4.39 7.67
N GLY A 5 12.19 3.21 7.79
CA GLY A 5 11.81 2.31 8.87
C GLY A 5 10.50 1.58 8.58
N ILE A 6 10.36 1.08 7.37
CA ILE A 6 9.26 0.23 6.97
C ILE A 6 9.50 -1.17 7.50
N LYS A 7 8.52 -1.71 8.22
CA LYS A 7 8.61 -3.03 8.85
C LYS A 7 7.99 -4.12 7.98
N THR A 8 6.81 -3.87 7.45
CA THR A 8 6.05 -4.87 6.70
C THR A 8 5.35 -4.22 5.52
N ILE A 9 5.36 -4.91 4.39
CA ILE A 9 4.61 -4.51 3.19
C ILE A 9 3.72 -5.69 2.81
N GLY A 10 2.44 -5.42 2.63
CA GLY A 10 1.46 -6.41 2.22
C GLY A 10 0.48 -5.85 1.22
N PHE A 11 -0.35 -6.71 0.66
CA PHE A 11 -1.33 -6.31 -0.33
C PHE A 11 -2.51 -7.26 -0.39
N VAL A 12 -3.59 -6.75 -0.96
CA VAL A 12 -4.82 -7.50 -1.25
C VAL A 12 -5.20 -7.20 -2.69
N GLU A 13 -5.63 -8.21 -3.44
CA GLU A 13 -6.15 -7.98 -4.79
C GLU A 13 -7.48 -7.20 -4.72
N GLN A 14 -7.70 -6.32 -5.70
CA GLN A 14 -8.92 -5.51 -5.77
C GLN A 14 -10.19 -6.35 -5.70
N ASN A 15 -10.23 -7.48 -6.38
CA ASN A 15 -11.40 -8.37 -6.40
C ASN A 15 -11.62 -9.14 -5.08
N GLU A 16 -10.65 -9.10 -4.18
CA GLU A 16 -10.76 -9.72 -2.85
C GLU A 16 -11.21 -8.71 -1.78
N VAL A 17 -11.45 -7.46 -2.15
CA VAL A 17 -11.93 -6.43 -1.23
C VAL A 17 -13.44 -6.30 -1.37
N ASN A 18 -14.14 -6.50 -0.26
CA ASN A 18 -15.57 -6.20 -0.15
C ASN A 18 -15.76 -5.05 0.82
N ASP A 19 -16.39 -3.99 0.36
CA ASP A 19 -16.77 -2.89 1.24
C ASP A 19 -18.11 -3.24 1.88
N GLN A 20 -18.14 -3.26 3.20
CA GLN A 20 -19.35 -3.53 3.96
C GLN A 20 -19.72 -2.33 4.82
N TRP A 21 -21.03 -2.06 4.89
CA TRP A 21 -21.54 -1.10 5.84
C TRP A 21 -21.58 -1.74 7.23
N VAL A 22 -20.89 -1.11 8.16
CA VAL A 22 -20.86 -1.52 9.56
C VAL A 22 -21.47 -0.42 10.41
N VAL A 23 -22.39 -0.80 11.28
CA VAL A 23 -22.97 0.15 12.23
C VAL A 23 -22.05 0.21 13.45
N GLN A 24 -21.47 1.39 13.71
CA GLN A 24 -20.66 1.62 14.89
C GLN A 24 -21.49 2.37 15.93
N GLN A 25 -21.51 1.86 17.16
CA GLN A 25 -22.11 2.55 18.30
C GLN A 25 -21.02 3.33 19.03
N GLU A 26 -21.25 4.64 19.21
CA GLU A 26 -20.38 5.42 20.06
C GLU A 26 -20.63 5.06 21.54
N GLN A 27 -19.56 4.79 22.28
CA GLN A 27 -19.60 4.40 23.69
C GLN A 27 -19.88 5.58 24.64
N GLN A 28 -20.53 6.62 24.19
CA GLN A 28 -20.88 7.77 25.04
C GLN A 28 -22.37 7.76 25.37
N GLU A 29 -22.75 8.48 26.39
CA GLU A 29 -24.12 8.54 26.93
C GLU A 29 -25.20 8.90 25.90
N GLN A 30 -24.82 9.44 24.77
CA GLN A 30 -25.68 9.72 23.63
C GLN A 30 -25.45 8.71 22.49
N GLN A 31 -25.76 7.50 22.68
CA GLN A 31 -25.63 6.38 21.73
C GLN A 31 -26.02 6.75 20.29
N ALA A 32 -25.13 7.48 19.60
CA ALA A 32 -25.31 7.79 18.20
C ALA A 32 -24.77 6.63 17.36
N GLU A 33 -25.62 5.99 16.57
CA GLU A 33 -25.22 4.97 15.62
C GLU A 33 -24.64 5.65 14.39
N ARG A 34 -23.46 5.24 13.99
CA ARG A 34 -22.84 5.66 12.72
C ARG A 34 -22.68 4.46 11.80
N SER A 35 -23.12 4.63 10.57
CA SER A 35 -22.84 3.66 9.51
C SER A 35 -21.55 4.07 8.80
N VAL A 36 -20.56 3.18 8.81
CA VAL A 36 -19.29 3.37 8.11
C VAL A 36 -19.06 2.23 7.14
N ILE A 37 -18.33 2.51 6.05
CA ILE A 37 -17.90 1.48 5.11
C ILE A 37 -16.56 0.95 5.60
N GLU A 38 -16.51 -0.34 5.91
CA GLU A 38 -15.27 -1.03 6.24
C GLU A 38 -14.92 -2.04 5.16
N PRO A 39 -13.67 -2.08 4.69
CA PRO A 39 -13.25 -3.09 3.73
C PRO A 39 -13.09 -4.44 4.43
N VAL A 40 -13.59 -5.49 3.79
CA VAL A 40 -13.40 -6.87 4.22
C VAL A 40 -12.53 -7.57 3.18
N TYR A 41 -11.48 -8.22 3.62
CA TYR A 41 -10.55 -8.94 2.75
C TYR A 41 -10.85 -10.43 2.78
N ILE A 42 -11.33 -10.96 1.65
CA ILE A 42 -11.84 -12.34 1.54
C ILE A 42 -10.75 -13.37 1.89
N ASN A 43 -9.52 -13.16 1.41
CA ASN A 43 -8.41 -14.09 1.61
C ASN A 43 -7.32 -13.55 2.54
N GLY A 44 -7.63 -12.47 3.26
CA GLY A 44 -6.65 -11.79 4.12
C GLY A 44 -5.59 -11.02 3.33
N ILE A 45 -4.57 -10.57 4.02
CA ILE A 45 -3.50 -9.77 3.46
C ILE A 45 -2.30 -10.67 3.17
N ARG A 46 -1.80 -10.62 1.91
CA ARG A 46 -0.56 -11.27 1.54
C ARG A 46 0.60 -10.36 1.90
N ARG A 47 1.65 -10.90 2.47
CA ARG A 47 2.81 -10.12 2.94
C ARG A 47 4.09 -10.66 2.34
N PHE A 48 5.00 -9.75 2.02
CA PHE A 48 6.37 -10.12 1.71
C PHE A 48 7.06 -10.58 2.99
N SER A 49 7.79 -11.71 2.93
CA SER A 49 8.44 -12.27 4.12
C SER A 49 9.62 -11.44 4.58
N SER A 50 10.31 -10.80 3.63
CA SER A 50 11.42 -9.89 3.93
C SER A 50 11.70 -8.98 2.73
N PHE A 51 12.30 -7.85 2.99
CA PHE A 51 12.78 -6.93 1.97
C PHE A 51 13.99 -6.18 2.53
N ASP A 52 14.73 -5.53 1.65
CA ASP A 52 15.89 -4.75 2.05
C ASP A 52 15.41 -3.43 2.69
N GLN A 53 15.44 -3.40 4.02
CA GLN A 53 14.95 -2.24 4.78
C GLN A 53 15.77 -0.96 4.51
N GLY A 54 17.04 -1.10 4.16
CA GLY A 54 17.90 0.03 3.82
C GLY A 54 17.47 0.71 2.50
N ASN A 55 16.80 -0.01 1.62
CA ASN A 55 16.34 0.48 0.33
C ASN A 55 14.83 0.64 0.25
N ALA A 56 14.11 0.43 1.34
CA ALA A 56 12.68 0.63 1.39
C ALA A 56 12.33 2.05 1.82
N SER A 57 11.51 2.72 1.04
CA SER A 57 11.08 4.09 1.35
C SER A 57 9.66 4.35 0.89
N LEU A 58 8.99 5.21 1.62
CA LEU A 58 7.65 5.68 1.32
C LEU A 58 7.66 7.21 1.41
N SER A 59 7.35 7.87 0.31
CA SER A 59 7.36 9.33 0.25
C SER A 59 6.08 9.89 -0.35
N GLU A 60 5.71 11.07 0.09
CA GLU A 60 4.55 11.79 -0.42
C GLU A 60 4.93 13.23 -0.71
N LYS A 61 4.57 13.69 -1.89
CA LYS A 61 4.80 15.05 -2.36
C LYS A 61 3.50 15.68 -2.79
N SER A 62 3.21 16.89 -2.32
CA SER A 62 2.04 17.63 -2.78
C SER A 62 2.36 18.43 -4.04
N THR A 63 1.43 18.44 -4.98
CA THR A 63 1.48 19.25 -6.20
C THR A 63 0.18 20.04 -6.33
N ILE A 64 0.29 21.24 -6.89
CA ILE A 64 -0.86 22.09 -7.17
C ILE A 64 -0.93 22.31 -8.68
N ASN A 65 -2.06 22.00 -9.28
CA ASN A 65 -2.31 22.19 -10.70
C ASN A 65 -3.67 22.86 -10.92
N GLU A 66 -4.09 23.02 -12.17
CA GLU A 66 -5.37 23.63 -12.51
C GLU A 66 -6.58 22.87 -11.93
N SER A 67 -6.43 21.57 -11.69
CA SER A 67 -7.47 20.72 -11.12
C SER A 67 -7.48 20.74 -9.60
N GLY A 68 -6.56 21.47 -8.96
CA GLY A 68 -6.45 21.58 -7.51
C GLY A 68 -5.21 20.91 -6.96
N LYS A 69 -5.25 20.61 -5.66
CA LYS A 69 -4.13 19.98 -4.95
C LYS A 69 -4.19 18.47 -5.07
N ALA A 70 -3.06 17.85 -5.37
CA ALA A 70 -2.90 16.41 -5.40
C ALA A 70 -1.68 15.98 -4.60
N TYR A 71 -1.68 14.73 -4.16
CA TYR A 71 -0.58 14.12 -3.41
C TYR A 71 -0.05 12.95 -4.22
N ASP A 72 1.24 13.01 -4.57
CA ASP A 72 1.92 11.94 -5.29
C ASP A 72 2.70 11.10 -4.27
N LEU A 73 2.34 9.84 -4.18
CA LEU A 73 2.94 8.89 -3.25
C LEU A 73 3.82 7.92 -4.02
N ASP A 74 5.03 7.72 -3.53
CA ASP A 74 6.00 6.77 -4.06
C ASP A 74 6.42 5.79 -2.97
N LEU A 75 6.20 4.50 -3.23
CA LEU A 75 6.74 3.41 -2.43
C LEU A 75 7.77 2.68 -3.26
N ALA A 76 8.95 2.44 -2.71
CA ALA A 76 10.00 1.68 -3.37
C ALA A 76 10.58 0.67 -2.40
N PHE A 77 10.81 -0.56 -2.85
CA PHE A 77 11.43 -1.60 -2.04
C PHE A 77 12.02 -2.70 -2.91
N VAL A 78 12.93 -3.48 -2.35
CA VAL A 78 13.63 -4.56 -3.04
C VAL A 78 13.47 -5.85 -2.23
N VAL A 79 13.09 -6.92 -2.90
CA VAL A 79 13.02 -8.27 -2.30
C VAL A 79 14.08 -9.16 -2.92
N ARG A 80 14.68 -10.04 -2.12
CA ARG A 80 15.77 -10.92 -2.54
C ARG A 80 15.51 -12.40 -2.32
N LYS A 81 14.56 -12.74 -1.46
CA LYS A 81 14.20 -14.16 -1.26
C LYS A 81 13.37 -14.66 -2.45
N THR A 82 13.64 -15.86 -2.89
CA THR A 82 12.95 -16.49 -4.02
C THR A 82 11.43 -16.48 -3.84
N LYS A 83 10.96 -16.76 -2.64
CA LYS A 83 9.54 -16.72 -2.30
C LYS A 83 8.93 -15.34 -2.57
N ASP A 84 9.61 -14.28 -2.15
CA ASP A 84 9.14 -12.91 -2.31
C ASP A 84 9.23 -12.44 -3.76
N ILE A 85 10.29 -12.84 -4.48
CA ILE A 85 10.44 -12.53 -5.90
C ILE A 85 9.31 -13.18 -6.70
N THR A 86 9.00 -14.44 -6.42
CA THR A 86 7.89 -15.15 -7.08
C THR A 86 6.56 -14.48 -6.79
N LEU A 87 6.32 -14.11 -5.53
CA LEU A 87 5.10 -13.40 -5.13
C LEU A 87 4.98 -12.05 -5.87
N GLY A 88 6.05 -11.26 -5.88
CA GLY A 88 6.07 -9.97 -6.55
C GLY A 88 5.81 -10.07 -8.04
N LYS A 89 6.50 -10.99 -8.72
CA LYS A 89 6.31 -11.20 -10.17
C LYS A 89 4.89 -11.61 -10.52
N LYS A 90 4.24 -12.40 -9.68
CA LYS A 90 2.86 -12.83 -9.89
C LYS A 90 1.89 -11.66 -9.87
N TYR A 91 2.15 -10.65 -9.03
CA TYR A 91 1.23 -9.55 -8.81
C TYR A 91 1.64 -8.22 -9.43
N LEU A 92 2.71 -8.20 -10.22
CA LEU A 92 3.08 -7.01 -10.99
C LEU A 92 1.96 -6.60 -11.92
N ASN A 93 1.69 -5.29 -11.98
CA ASN A 93 0.71 -4.68 -12.88
C ASN A 93 -0.74 -5.16 -12.66
N ARG A 94 -1.04 -5.68 -11.48
CA ARG A 94 -2.41 -6.04 -11.10
C ARG A 94 -2.98 -4.99 -10.15
N PRO A 95 -4.31 -4.77 -10.18
CA PRO A 95 -4.94 -3.81 -9.26
C PRO A 95 -4.93 -4.36 -7.82
N LEU A 96 -4.31 -3.61 -6.93
CA LEU A 96 -4.09 -4.01 -5.56
C LEU A 96 -4.47 -2.90 -4.58
N VAL A 97 -4.70 -3.27 -3.36
CA VAL A 97 -4.69 -2.37 -2.21
C VAL A 97 -3.49 -2.74 -1.36
N LEU A 98 -2.54 -1.80 -1.22
CA LEU A 98 -1.31 -2.05 -0.49
C LEU A 98 -1.41 -1.56 0.95
N HIS A 99 -0.69 -2.26 1.82
CA HIS A 99 -0.58 -1.93 3.22
C HIS A 99 0.88 -1.84 3.62
N VAL A 100 1.25 -0.78 4.31
CA VAL A 100 2.60 -0.56 4.80
C VAL A 100 2.55 -0.34 6.29
N TRP A 101 3.31 -1.12 7.04
CA TRP A 101 3.48 -0.95 8.48
C TRP A 101 4.90 -0.48 8.77
N THR A 102 5.02 0.50 9.64
CA THR A 102 6.30 1.07 10.01
C THR A 102 6.78 0.48 11.36
N VAL A 103 8.08 0.66 11.63
CA VAL A 103 8.67 0.17 12.88
C VAL A 103 8.13 0.90 14.11
N ASP A 104 7.60 2.11 13.95
CA ASP A 104 6.98 2.88 15.03
C ASP A 104 5.48 2.56 15.23
N GLY A 105 4.96 1.55 14.54
CA GLY A 105 3.61 1.05 14.71
C GLY A 105 2.54 1.73 13.88
N LYS A 106 2.91 2.58 12.94
CA LYS A 106 1.96 3.22 12.04
C LYS A 106 1.61 2.30 10.87
N HIS A 107 0.39 2.45 10.38
CA HIS A 107 -0.13 1.69 9.26
C HIS A 107 -0.65 2.65 8.18
N TYR A 108 -0.20 2.45 6.96
CA TYR A 108 -0.64 3.23 5.80
C TYR A 108 -1.27 2.31 4.78
N LYS A 109 -2.40 2.74 4.22
CA LYS A 109 -3.12 2.04 3.18
C LYS A 109 -3.00 2.81 1.88
N ILE A 110 -2.53 2.16 0.81
CA ILE A 110 -2.35 2.77 -0.50
C ILE A 110 -3.33 2.12 -1.47
N GLY A 111 -4.25 2.93 -1.97
CA GLY A 111 -5.28 2.46 -2.87
C GLY A 111 -6.56 2.02 -2.17
N THR A 112 -7.61 1.91 -2.95
CA THR A 112 -8.92 1.44 -2.52
C THR A 112 -9.48 0.51 -3.60
N LYS A 113 -10.62 -0.12 -3.33
CA LYS A 113 -11.28 -0.93 -4.35
C LYS A 113 -11.63 -0.13 -5.60
N SER A 114 -12.09 1.11 -5.44
CA SER A 114 -12.47 1.98 -6.55
C SER A 114 -11.26 2.61 -7.25
N TYR A 115 -10.16 2.81 -6.53
CA TYR A 115 -8.94 3.44 -7.03
C TYR A 115 -7.73 2.61 -6.60
N PRO A 116 -7.50 1.45 -7.25
CA PRO A 116 -6.42 0.53 -6.84
C PRO A 116 -5.04 1.08 -7.16
N ALA A 117 -4.06 0.56 -6.47
CA ALA A 117 -2.64 0.79 -6.74
C ALA A 117 -2.05 -0.39 -7.50
N TYR A 118 -0.87 -0.20 -8.10
CA TYR A 118 -0.20 -1.20 -8.91
C TYR A 118 1.27 -1.31 -8.50
N LEU A 119 1.75 -2.54 -8.37
CA LEU A 119 3.17 -2.81 -8.24
C LEU A 119 3.79 -2.78 -9.64
N GLU A 120 4.89 -2.04 -9.79
CA GLU A 120 5.65 -1.96 -11.03
C GLU A 120 7.08 -2.42 -10.79
N SER A 121 7.68 -3.05 -11.78
CA SER A 121 9.09 -3.42 -11.72
C SER A 121 9.95 -2.19 -12.00
N ASP A 122 10.96 -1.96 -11.18
CA ASP A 122 11.93 -0.91 -11.41
C ASP A 122 13.12 -1.48 -12.21
N ASN A 123 13.12 -1.25 -13.52
CA ASN A 123 14.10 -1.80 -14.43
C ASN A 123 15.54 -1.37 -14.15
N ARG A 124 15.75 -0.28 -13.40
CA ARG A 124 17.09 0.18 -13.02
C ARG A 124 17.82 -0.81 -12.13
N TYR A 125 17.09 -1.69 -11.46
CA TYR A 125 17.61 -2.65 -10.51
C TYR A 125 17.42 -4.09 -10.96
N GLU A 126 17.02 -4.33 -12.21
CA GLU A 126 16.93 -5.70 -12.72
C GLU A 126 18.30 -6.36 -12.69
N ASN A 127 18.39 -7.41 -11.88
CA ASN A 127 19.59 -8.22 -11.81
C ASN A 127 19.52 -9.32 -12.85
N VAL A 128 20.58 -9.43 -13.69
CA VAL A 128 20.70 -10.43 -14.75
C VAL A 128 20.48 -11.87 -14.21
N ASN A 129 20.79 -12.10 -12.93
CA ASN A 129 20.66 -13.42 -12.31
C ASN A 129 19.32 -13.64 -11.58
N ASN A 130 18.35 -12.73 -11.69
CA ASN A 130 17.07 -12.81 -11.01
C ASN A 130 17.17 -13.02 -9.48
N ARG A 131 18.22 -12.47 -8.86
CA ARG A 131 18.45 -12.60 -7.41
C ARG A 131 17.74 -11.55 -6.59
N GLU A 132 17.17 -10.57 -7.25
CA GLU A 132 16.41 -9.51 -6.58
C GLU A 132 15.32 -9.00 -7.51
N LEU A 133 14.29 -8.44 -6.90
CA LEU A 133 13.23 -7.75 -7.61
C LEU A 133 12.99 -6.41 -6.92
N ALA A 134 13.26 -5.34 -7.65
CA ALA A 134 12.94 -3.99 -7.20
C ALA A 134 11.56 -3.60 -7.70
N MET A 135 10.73 -3.13 -6.80
CA MET A 135 9.35 -2.76 -7.09
C MET A 135 9.06 -1.35 -6.64
N THR A 136 8.22 -0.67 -7.41
CA THR A 136 7.75 0.67 -7.07
C THR A 136 6.23 0.71 -7.15
N VAL A 137 5.64 1.60 -6.36
CA VAL A 137 4.23 1.95 -6.44
C VAL A 137 4.16 3.46 -6.55
N LYS A 138 3.54 3.96 -7.60
CA LYS A 138 3.26 5.39 -7.78
C LYS A 138 1.76 5.58 -7.70
N TYR A 139 1.32 6.41 -6.77
CA TYR A 139 -0.09 6.59 -6.50
C TYR A 139 -0.41 8.06 -6.27
N GLN A 140 -1.45 8.53 -6.94
CA GLN A 140 -1.93 9.90 -6.78
C GLN A 140 -3.25 9.91 -6.04
N SER A 141 -3.36 10.80 -5.05
CA SER A 141 -4.56 10.96 -4.24
C SER A 141 -4.89 12.43 -4.05
N ARG A 142 -6.16 12.73 -3.86
CA ARG A 142 -6.63 14.08 -3.52
C ARG A 142 -6.41 14.42 -2.06
N THR A 143 -6.21 13.41 -1.22
CA THR A 143 -5.98 13.57 0.21
C THR A 143 -4.65 12.95 0.60
N SER A 144 -4.01 13.51 1.62
CA SER A 144 -2.74 12.99 2.10
C SER A 144 -2.93 11.62 2.75
N ILE A 145 -2.06 10.66 2.40
CA ILE A 145 -2.04 9.32 2.99
C ILE A 145 -1.12 9.29 4.20
N LEU A 146 -0.03 10.07 4.16
CA LEU A 146 1.01 10.03 5.19
C LEU A 146 0.77 10.99 6.37
N THR A 147 -0.26 11.80 6.30
CA THR A 147 -0.58 12.73 7.39
C THR A 147 -1.81 12.32 8.17
#